data_ddfaf1d9dec6ce20820fd9b2a59a6e46
#
_entry.id   ddfaf1d9dec6ce20820fd9b2a59a6e46
#
_cell.length_a   1.000
_cell.length_b   1.000
_cell.length_c   1.000
_cell.angle_alpha   90.00
_cell.angle_beta   90.00
_cell.angle_gamma   90.00
#
_symmetry.space_group_name_H-M   'P 1'
#
loop_
_entity.id
_entity.type
_entity.pdbx_description
1 polymer ?
#
loop_
_entity_poly.entity_id
_entity_poly.type
_entity_poly.pdbx_seq_one_letter_code
_entity_poly.pdbx_strand_id
1 'polypeptide(L)'
;VSIQAQWSLGGKAGINWSTINYPWSKLGDHADYLSGFQGGIIATYQFNNYFDMQAELFYSARGYTDDEFYLTDESGAVISNTYTCRTHYLDIPVLVKFFPCNGLNVQFGPQLGIGLSLSDKWKGINNDDYSIYRDSAVDFSLAFGLGYEFNFGVFVDARYTLGLTKTIREVVKGFQGRNISLAVGYRVYL
;
A
#
# COMPACT_ATOMS: atom_id res chain seq x y z
N VAL A 1 -32.70 0.91 20.46
CA VAL A 1 -32.85 0.19 19.17
C VAL A 1 -31.75 -0.84 19.16
N SER A 2 -32.14 -2.12 19.24
CA SER A 2 -31.19 -3.25 19.13
C SER A 2 -30.64 -3.24 17.71
N ILE A 3 -29.38 -2.88 17.51
CA ILE A 3 -28.73 -3.08 16.24
C ILE A 3 -28.44 -4.57 16.15
N GLN A 4 -29.11 -5.24 15.24
CA GLN A 4 -28.72 -6.58 14.85
C GLN A 4 -27.39 -6.49 14.09
N ALA A 5 -26.49 -7.40 14.40
CA ALA A 5 -25.26 -7.56 13.67
C ALA A 5 -25.56 -7.68 12.17
N GLN A 6 -24.92 -6.85 11.36
CA GLN A 6 -25.25 -6.70 9.95
C GLN A 6 -24.02 -6.84 9.08
N TRP A 7 -24.16 -7.59 7.99
CA TRP A 7 -23.16 -7.67 6.95
C TRP A 7 -23.32 -6.55 5.94
N SER A 8 -22.21 -6.07 5.41
CA SER A 8 -22.19 -5.21 4.23
C SER A 8 -21.07 -5.62 3.29
N LEU A 9 -21.33 -5.49 1.99
CA LEU A 9 -20.34 -5.72 0.93
C LEU A 9 -20.16 -4.45 0.13
N GLY A 10 -18.96 -4.24 -0.39
CA GLY A 10 -18.67 -3.06 -1.17
C GLY A 10 -17.40 -3.16 -1.98
N GLY A 11 -17.07 -2.05 -2.61
CA GLY A 11 -15.83 -1.87 -3.33
C GLY A 11 -15.20 -0.53 -3.00
N LYS A 12 -13.89 -0.44 -3.16
CA LYS A 12 -13.15 0.81 -3.03
C LYS A 12 -12.06 0.93 -4.07
N ALA A 13 -11.71 2.16 -4.41
CA ALA A 13 -10.60 2.50 -5.27
C ALA A 13 -9.89 3.74 -4.72
N GLY A 14 -8.61 3.87 -5.00
CA GLY A 14 -7.82 4.98 -4.48
C GLY A 14 -6.42 5.04 -5.04
N ILE A 15 -5.68 5.98 -4.51
CA ILE A 15 -4.27 6.20 -4.81
C ILE A 15 -3.44 5.90 -3.57
N ASN A 16 -2.21 5.50 -3.80
CA ASN A 16 -1.24 5.29 -2.76
C ASN A 16 0.10 5.95 -3.11
N TRP A 17 0.85 6.28 -2.07
CA TRP A 17 2.22 6.77 -2.14
C TRP A 17 3.07 5.84 -1.28
N SER A 18 3.98 5.15 -1.90
CA SER A 18 4.85 4.18 -1.25
C SER A 18 6.30 4.59 -1.33
N THR A 19 7.04 4.24 -0.31
CA THR A 19 8.49 4.42 -0.23
C THR A 19 9.10 3.29 0.60
N ILE A 20 10.41 3.17 0.55
CA ILE A 20 11.16 2.23 1.38
C ILE A 20 12.15 2.99 2.27
N ASN A 21 12.38 2.44 3.46
CA ASN A 21 13.34 2.99 4.39
C ASN A 21 14.67 2.23 4.27
N TYR A 22 15.77 2.95 3.99
CA TYR A 22 17.13 2.37 3.94
C TYR A 22 17.75 2.33 5.33
N PRO A 23 17.98 1.15 5.95
CA PRO A 23 18.54 1.07 7.31
C PRO A 23 20.04 1.43 7.38
N TRP A 24 20.70 1.62 6.24
CA TRP A 24 22.14 1.83 6.15
C TRP A 24 22.56 3.28 5.84
N SER A 25 21.64 4.15 5.45
CA SER A 25 21.98 5.53 5.19
C SER A 25 22.08 6.31 6.51
N LYS A 26 23.32 6.57 6.93
CA LYS A 26 23.61 7.50 8.05
C LYS A 26 23.28 8.96 7.72
N LEU A 27 22.80 9.25 6.52
CA LEU A 27 22.58 10.58 5.96
C LEU A 27 21.12 10.94 5.71
N GLY A 28 20.16 10.12 6.14
CA GLY A 28 18.74 10.47 6.02
C GLY A 28 18.16 10.40 4.59
N ASP A 29 18.84 9.76 3.65
CA ASP A 29 18.35 9.57 2.30
C ASP A 29 17.19 8.58 2.32
N HIS A 30 16.01 9.08 1.96
CA HIS A 30 14.82 8.30 1.72
C HIS A 30 14.64 8.19 0.21
N ALA A 31 14.32 6.98 -0.27
CA ALA A 31 13.84 6.84 -1.64
C ALA A 31 12.60 7.71 -1.85
N ASP A 32 12.47 8.31 -3.01
CA ASP A 32 11.33 9.16 -3.33
C ASP A 32 10.03 8.35 -3.37
N TYR A 33 8.93 9.01 -3.01
CA TYR A 33 7.61 8.41 -3.02
C TYR A 33 7.16 8.12 -4.45
N LEU A 34 6.81 6.87 -4.71
CA LEU A 34 6.16 6.48 -5.96
C LEU A 34 4.64 6.42 -5.77
N SER A 35 3.92 7.14 -6.63
CA SER A 35 2.47 7.07 -6.68
C SER A 35 1.99 5.81 -7.39
N GLY A 36 0.95 5.18 -6.84
CA GLY A 36 0.31 4.00 -7.39
C GLY A 36 -1.20 4.05 -7.25
N PHE A 37 -1.86 3.08 -7.86
CA PHE A 37 -3.30 2.86 -7.79
C PHE A 37 -3.59 1.64 -6.92
N GLN A 38 -4.72 1.67 -6.21
CA GLN A 38 -5.26 0.52 -5.49
C GLN A 38 -6.77 0.41 -5.70
N GLY A 39 -7.28 -0.82 -5.68
CA GLY A 39 -8.72 -1.05 -5.79
C GLY A 39 -9.10 -2.50 -5.53
N GLY A 40 -10.31 -2.69 -5.01
CA GLY A 40 -10.77 -4.03 -4.64
C GLY A 40 -12.13 -4.04 -3.94
N ILE A 41 -12.41 -5.17 -3.31
CA ILE A 41 -13.67 -5.46 -2.63
C ILE A 41 -13.47 -5.48 -1.12
N ILE A 42 -14.55 -5.17 -0.40
CA ILE A 42 -14.59 -5.17 1.06
C ILE A 42 -15.81 -5.95 1.54
N ALA A 43 -15.64 -6.63 2.68
CA ALA A 43 -16.71 -7.23 3.45
C ALA A 43 -16.61 -6.71 4.88
N THR A 44 -17.69 -6.15 5.40
CA THR A 44 -17.72 -5.58 6.75
C THR A 44 -18.82 -6.24 7.56
N TYR A 45 -18.50 -6.58 8.79
CA TYR A 45 -19.42 -7.07 9.79
C TYR A 45 -19.54 -6.04 10.91
N GLN A 46 -20.72 -5.49 11.07
CA GLN A 46 -21.04 -4.53 12.12
C GLN A 46 -21.49 -5.25 13.38
N PHE A 47 -20.71 -5.13 14.46
CA PHE A 47 -21.06 -5.71 15.76
C PHE A 47 -22.05 -4.83 16.53
N ASN A 48 -21.81 -3.53 16.48
CA ASN A 48 -22.63 -2.54 17.15
C ASN A 48 -22.35 -1.14 16.55
N ASN A 49 -22.90 -0.06 17.14
CA ASN A 49 -22.69 1.31 16.67
C ASN A 49 -21.26 1.81 16.78
N TYR A 50 -20.39 1.13 17.51
CA TYR A 50 -19.04 1.59 17.81
C TYR A 50 -17.96 0.74 17.16
N PHE A 51 -18.27 -0.52 16.82
CA PHE A 51 -17.25 -1.46 16.34
C PHE A 51 -17.72 -2.25 15.13
N ASP A 52 -16.89 -2.20 14.08
CA ASP A 52 -16.99 -3.05 12.90
C ASP A 52 -15.69 -3.85 12.72
N MET A 53 -15.80 -5.00 12.07
CA MET A 53 -14.65 -5.73 11.52
C MET A 53 -14.76 -5.75 10.01
N GLN A 54 -13.69 -5.36 9.32
CA GLN A 54 -13.64 -5.31 7.87
C GLN A 54 -12.51 -6.17 7.33
N ALA A 55 -12.85 -7.08 6.43
CA ALA A 55 -11.88 -7.80 5.60
C ALA A 55 -11.91 -7.22 4.19
N GLU A 56 -10.74 -7.13 3.57
CA GLU A 56 -10.61 -6.57 2.23
C GLU A 56 -9.78 -7.50 1.35
N LEU A 57 -10.03 -7.44 0.06
CA LEU A 57 -9.18 -8.04 -0.96
C LEU A 57 -8.98 -7.00 -2.05
N PHE A 58 -7.76 -6.48 -2.19
CA PHE A 58 -7.50 -5.46 -3.18
C PHE A 58 -6.12 -5.58 -3.83
N TYR A 59 -6.09 -5.16 -5.07
CA TYR A 59 -4.87 -4.97 -5.84
C TYR A 59 -4.24 -3.62 -5.50
N SER A 60 -2.92 -3.59 -5.33
CA SER A 60 -2.18 -2.35 -5.11
C SER A 60 -0.86 -2.35 -5.89
N ALA A 61 -0.60 -1.25 -6.59
CA ALA A 61 0.69 -0.98 -7.19
C ALA A 61 1.51 -0.11 -6.24
N ARG A 62 2.69 -0.59 -5.84
CA ARG A 62 3.60 0.10 -4.91
C ARG A 62 4.99 0.16 -5.52
N GLY A 63 5.85 1.00 -4.96
CA GLY A 63 7.23 1.06 -5.41
C GLY A 63 7.99 2.21 -4.78
N TYR A 64 9.13 2.50 -5.37
CA TYR A 64 9.97 3.63 -5.01
C TYR A 64 10.75 4.10 -6.23
N THR A 65 11.23 5.33 -6.18
CA THR A 65 12.12 5.92 -7.17
C THR A 65 13.40 6.36 -6.47
N ASP A 66 14.53 6.14 -7.12
CA ASP A 66 15.84 6.56 -6.66
C ASP A 66 16.51 7.35 -7.79
N ASP A 67 16.75 8.63 -7.56
CA ASP A 67 17.30 9.56 -8.57
C ASP A 67 18.81 9.77 -8.43
N GLU A 68 19.48 9.14 -7.46
CA GLU A 68 20.89 9.37 -7.15
C GLU A 68 21.88 8.36 -7.75
N PHE A 69 21.51 7.62 -8.78
CA PHE A 69 22.43 6.68 -9.41
C PHE A 69 23.27 7.40 -10.49
N TYR A 70 24.50 7.79 -10.14
CA TYR A 70 25.46 8.38 -11.07
C TYR A 70 26.29 7.27 -11.74
N LEU A 71 26.10 7.08 -13.04
CA LEU A 71 26.99 6.26 -13.85
C LEU A 71 27.91 7.17 -14.68
N THR A 72 29.15 6.75 -14.86
CA THR A 72 30.08 7.43 -15.74
C THR A 72 30.15 6.67 -17.05
N ASP A 73 29.97 7.35 -18.20
CA ASP A 73 30.15 6.73 -19.50
C ASP A 73 31.66 6.50 -19.81
N GLU A 74 31.94 5.85 -20.93
CA GLU A 74 33.32 5.61 -21.37
C GLU A 74 34.12 6.91 -21.65
N SER A 75 33.44 8.05 -21.79
CA SER A 75 34.04 9.39 -21.99
C SER A 75 34.30 10.11 -20.66
N GLY A 76 33.87 9.54 -19.51
CA GLY A 76 34.01 10.17 -18.20
C GLY A 76 32.89 11.18 -17.88
N ALA A 77 31.86 11.27 -18.72
CA ALA A 77 30.70 12.11 -18.44
C ALA A 77 29.78 11.44 -17.40
N VAL A 78 29.38 12.21 -16.38
CA VAL A 78 28.44 11.74 -15.36
C VAL A 78 27.03 11.73 -15.95
N ILE A 79 26.42 10.56 -16.02
CA ILE A 79 25.04 10.37 -16.46
C ILE A 79 24.19 10.12 -15.22
N SER A 80 23.25 11.01 -14.96
CA SER A 80 22.24 10.82 -13.93
C SER A 80 21.21 9.78 -14.41
N ASN A 81 21.00 8.71 -13.65
CA ASN A 81 20.00 7.69 -13.94
C ASN A 81 18.95 7.65 -12.84
N THR A 82 17.68 7.60 -13.27
CA THR A 82 16.56 7.36 -12.39
C THR A 82 16.22 5.87 -12.39
N TYR A 83 16.26 5.26 -11.23
CA TYR A 83 15.79 3.87 -11.03
C TYR A 83 14.40 3.87 -10.43
N THR A 84 13.45 3.23 -11.11
CA THR A 84 12.08 3.06 -10.61
C THR A 84 11.78 1.58 -10.46
N CYS A 85 11.49 1.16 -9.24
CA CYS A 85 11.04 -0.19 -8.92
C CYS A 85 9.54 -0.16 -8.61
N ARG A 86 8.75 -0.93 -9.34
CA ARG A 86 7.30 -1.05 -9.13
C ARG A 86 6.92 -2.49 -8.88
N THR A 87 6.22 -2.73 -7.78
CA THR A 87 5.73 -4.05 -7.38
C THR A 87 4.21 -4.04 -7.29
N HIS A 88 3.60 -5.08 -7.79
CA HIS A 88 2.16 -5.29 -7.76
C HIS A 88 1.82 -6.31 -6.69
N TYR A 89 0.88 -5.95 -5.81
CA TYR A 89 0.45 -6.77 -4.68
C TYR A 89 -1.05 -7.10 -4.74
N LEU A 90 -1.37 -8.28 -4.22
CA LEU A 90 -2.70 -8.61 -3.74
C LEU A 90 -2.68 -8.49 -2.23
N ASP A 91 -3.40 -7.52 -1.70
CA ASP A 91 -3.43 -7.20 -0.27
C ASP A 91 -4.70 -7.70 0.39
N ILE A 92 -4.55 -8.30 1.56
CA ILE A 92 -5.64 -8.86 2.38
C ILE A 92 -5.52 -8.29 3.80
N PRO A 93 -6.01 -7.07 4.05
CA PRO A 93 -6.11 -6.55 5.40
C PRO A 93 -7.36 -7.07 6.12
N VAL A 94 -7.22 -7.25 7.43
CA VAL A 94 -8.33 -7.49 8.36
C VAL A 94 -8.27 -6.38 9.42
N LEU A 95 -9.27 -5.53 9.44
CA LEU A 95 -9.28 -4.29 10.22
C LEU A 95 -10.41 -4.29 11.24
N VAL A 96 -10.12 -3.80 12.41
CA VAL A 96 -11.12 -3.35 13.37
C VAL A 96 -11.33 -1.86 13.15
N LYS A 97 -12.59 -1.44 13.07
CA LYS A 97 -13.01 -0.04 13.00
C LYS A 97 -13.68 0.34 14.30
N PHE A 98 -13.27 1.46 14.86
CA PHE A 98 -13.90 2.09 16.01
C PHE A 98 -14.51 3.42 15.60
N PHE A 99 -15.78 3.63 15.92
CA PHE A 99 -16.56 4.83 15.60
C PHE A 99 -16.76 5.68 16.86
N PRO A 100 -15.89 6.68 17.11
CA PRO A 100 -16.07 7.61 18.26
C PRO A 100 -17.26 8.52 18.09
N CYS A 101 -17.67 8.81 16.87
CA CYS A 101 -18.87 9.58 16.53
C CYS A 101 -19.42 9.15 15.16
N ASN A 102 -20.63 9.62 14.84
CA ASN A 102 -21.32 9.20 13.62
C ASN A 102 -20.47 9.45 12.36
N GLY A 103 -20.20 8.36 11.63
CA GLY A 103 -19.48 8.35 10.38
C GLY A 103 -17.97 8.37 10.50
N LEU A 104 -17.38 9.01 11.50
CA LEU A 104 -15.93 9.03 11.71
C LEU A 104 -15.47 7.70 12.32
N ASN A 105 -14.44 7.09 11.75
CA ASN A 105 -13.87 5.87 12.30
C ASN A 105 -12.34 5.88 12.29
N VAL A 106 -11.77 5.18 13.26
CA VAL A 106 -10.35 4.84 13.35
C VAL A 106 -10.22 3.37 13.01
N GLN A 107 -9.26 3.03 12.17
CA GLN A 107 -9.05 1.68 11.65
C GLN A 107 -7.69 1.16 12.07
N PHE A 108 -7.63 -0.10 12.46
CA PHE A 108 -6.38 -0.75 12.80
C PHE A 108 -6.47 -2.25 12.52
N GLY A 109 -5.39 -2.84 12.01
CA GLY A 109 -5.30 -4.29 11.86
C GLY A 109 -4.10 -4.77 11.04
N PRO A 110 -3.91 -6.09 11.01
CA PRO A 110 -2.90 -6.73 10.19
C PRO A 110 -3.30 -6.72 8.70
N GLN A 111 -2.29 -6.73 7.85
CA GLN A 111 -2.42 -6.86 6.41
C GLN A 111 -1.42 -7.86 5.88
N LEU A 112 -1.89 -8.80 5.08
CA LEU A 112 -1.06 -9.74 4.31
C LEU A 112 -0.99 -9.22 2.88
N GLY A 113 0.22 -9.06 2.34
CA GLY A 113 0.48 -8.71 0.95
C GLY A 113 1.12 -9.89 0.21
N ILE A 114 0.60 -10.24 -0.95
CA ILE A 114 1.14 -11.27 -1.83
C ILE A 114 1.66 -10.58 -3.08
N GLY A 115 2.98 -10.62 -3.30
CA GLY A 115 3.62 -10.07 -4.49
C GLY A 115 3.19 -10.84 -5.75
N LEU A 116 2.67 -10.14 -6.73
CA LEU A 116 2.24 -10.71 -8.01
C LEU A 116 3.31 -10.57 -9.08
N SER A 117 3.94 -9.41 -9.17
CA SER A 117 4.98 -9.11 -10.15
C SER A 117 5.85 -7.94 -9.70
N LEU A 118 7.09 -7.94 -10.12
CA LEU A 118 8.07 -6.88 -9.94
C LEU A 118 8.47 -6.35 -11.31
N SER A 119 8.47 -5.04 -11.49
CA SER A 119 8.91 -4.38 -12.72
C SER A 119 9.93 -3.31 -12.37
N ASP A 120 11.14 -3.46 -12.91
CA ASP A 120 12.24 -2.51 -12.75
C ASP A 120 12.42 -1.71 -14.03
N LYS A 121 12.53 -0.38 -13.90
CA LYS A 121 12.79 0.52 -15.02
C LYS A 121 14.02 1.37 -14.75
N TRP A 122 14.93 1.36 -15.70
CA TRP A 122 16.09 2.24 -15.74
C TRP A 122 15.88 3.32 -16.81
N LYS A 123 16.05 4.58 -16.45
CA LYS A 123 15.95 5.71 -17.37
C LYS A 123 17.31 6.41 -17.43
N GLY A 124 18.03 6.34 -18.58
CA GLY A 124 19.31 7.04 -18.74
C GLY A 124 20.24 6.51 -19.84
N ILE A 125 20.31 5.18 -20.04
CA ILE A 125 21.22 4.58 -21.04
C ILE A 125 20.44 3.61 -21.87
N ASN A 126 19.72 3.87 -22.83
CA ASN A 126 18.82 3.02 -23.61
C ASN A 126 17.53 2.72 -22.83
N ASN A 127 16.43 3.20 -23.37
CA ASN A 127 15.05 3.00 -22.85
C ASN A 127 14.62 1.52 -22.78
N ASP A 128 15.48 0.64 -22.32
CA ASP A 128 15.20 -0.79 -22.24
C ASP A 128 14.47 -1.10 -20.93
N ASP A 129 13.20 -1.41 -21.06
CA ASP A 129 12.39 -1.98 -19.99
C ASP A 129 12.97 -3.34 -19.59
N TYR A 130 13.62 -3.43 -18.44
CA TYR A 130 14.15 -4.69 -17.92
C TYR A 130 13.20 -5.36 -16.96
N SER A 131 12.80 -6.55 -17.37
CA SER A 131 12.44 -7.74 -16.58
C SER A 131 11.27 -7.66 -15.63
N ILE A 132 10.18 -8.27 -16.07
CA ILE A 132 9.10 -8.72 -15.18
C ILE A 132 9.59 -10.00 -14.48
N TYR A 133 9.91 -9.90 -13.19
CA TYR A 133 10.12 -11.08 -12.34
C TYR A 133 8.81 -11.43 -11.64
N ARG A 134 8.42 -12.68 -11.74
CA ARG A 134 7.33 -13.24 -10.96
C ARG A 134 7.89 -13.59 -9.59
N ASP A 135 7.66 -12.74 -8.61
CA ASP A 135 8.13 -12.97 -7.24
C ASP A 135 6.93 -13.16 -6.32
N SER A 136 6.80 -14.34 -5.73
CA SER A 136 5.77 -14.67 -4.75
C SER A 136 6.22 -14.24 -3.33
N ALA A 137 6.70 -13.03 -3.18
CA ALA A 137 7.07 -12.50 -1.87
C ALA A 137 5.80 -12.27 -1.03
N VAL A 138 5.78 -12.80 0.17
CA VAL A 138 4.72 -12.55 1.14
C VAL A 138 5.19 -11.45 2.08
N ASP A 139 4.42 -10.37 2.18
CA ASP A 139 4.65 -9.23 3.05
C ASP A 139 3.61 -9.18 4.16
N PHE A 140 4.07 -9.00 5.40
CA PHE A 140 3.20 -8.80 6.55
C PHE A 140 3.35 -7.37 7.06
N SER A 141 2.21 -6.68 7.24
CA SER A 141 2.17 -5.26 7.57
C SER A 141 1.12 -4.98 8.64
N LEU A 142 1.23 -3.81 9.27
CA LEU A 142 0.18 -3.22 10.10
C LEU A 142 -0.40 -2.01 9.38
N ALA A 143 -1.72 -1.95 9.34
CA ALA A 143 -2.48 -0.86 8.77
C ALA A 143 -3.14 -0.04 9.88
N PHE A 144 -3.02 1.29 9.77
CA PHE A 144 -3.66 2.29 10.63
C PHE A 144 -4.40 3.27 9.72
N GLY A 145 -5.62 3.63 10.05
CA GLY A 145 -6.39 4.51 9.20
C GLY A 145 -7.41 5.35 9.93
N LEU A 146 -7.84 6.38 9.23
CA LEU A 146 -8.99 7.22 9.57
C LEU A 146 -9.95 7.16 8.40
N GLY A 147 -11.23 7.03 8.69
CA GLY A 147 -12.26 6.99 7.67
C GLY A 147 -13.49 7.80 8.06
N TYR A 148 -14.25 8.18 7.07
CA TYR A 148 -15.56 8.76 7.25
C TYR A 148 -16.58 8.07 6.35
N GLU A 149 -17.68 7.64 6.95
CA GLU A 149 -18.77 6.94 6.30
C GLU A 149 -20.02 7.79 6.26
N PHE A 150 -20.50 8.00 5.05
CA PHE A 150 -21.74 8.75 4.81
C PHE A 150 -22.96 7.83 4.91
N ASN A 151 -24.09 8.37 5.33
CA ASN A 151 -25.34 7.61 5.54
C ASN A 151 -25.87 6.93 4.26
N PHE A 152 -25.45 7.36 3.09
CA PHE A 152 -25.85 6.80 1.80
C PHE A 152 -24.92 5.71 1.26
N GLY A 153 -24.01 5.19 2.11
CA GLY A 153 -23.15 4.05 1.80
C GLY A 153 -21.79 4.40 1.18
N VAL A 154 -21.54 5.64 0.78
CA VAL A 154 -20.22 6.11 0.37
C VAL A 154 -19.32 6.25 1.59
N PHE A 155 -18.05 5.94 1.45
CA PHE A 155 -17.04 6.20 2.47
C PHE A 155 -15.74 6.68 1.84
N VAL A 156 -14.96 7.39 2.64
CA VAL A 156 -13.59 7.78 2.32
C VAL A 156 -12.67 7.28 3.43
N ASP A 157 -11.48 6.80 3.08
CA ASP A 157 -10.48 6.41 4.05
C ASP A 157 -9.08 6.92 3.67
N ALA A 158 -8.33 7.30 4.71
CA ALA A 158 -6.91 7.59 4.66
C ALA A 158 -6.20 6.53 5.50
N ARG A 159 -5.18 5.86 4.95
CA ARG A 159 -4.50 4.76 5.61
C ARG A 159 -2.99 4.89 5.52
N TYR A 160 -2.34 4.53 6.61
CA TYR A 160 -0.90 4.31 6.69
C TYR A 160 -0.63 2.83 6.92
N THR A 161 0.22 2.24 6.09
CA THR A 161 0.63 0.84 6.22
C THR A 161 2.12 0.77 6.49
N LEU A 162 2.47 0.05 7.55
CA LEU A 162 3.84 -0.19 8.00
C LEU A 162 4.21 -1.65 7.76
N GLY A 163 5.13 -1.92 6.84
CA GLY A 163 5.68 -3.25 6.61
C GLY A 163 6.48 -3.73 7.82
N LEU A 164 6.21 -4.94 8.29
CA LEU A 164 6.90 -5.59 9.40
C LEU A 164 7.90 -6.62 8.92
N THR A 165 7.61 -7.28 7.79
CA THR A 165 8.54 -8.22 7.17
C THR A 165 9.65 -7.47 6.46
N LYS A 166 10.86 -7.86 6.79
CA LYS A 166 12.03 -7.48 5.99
C LYS A 166 11.96 -8.34 4.73
N THR A 167 11.53 -7.78 3.63
CA THR A 167 11.40 -8.47 2.35
C THR A 167 12.72 -9.17 2.02
N ILE A 168 12.68 -10.49 2.01
CA ILE A 168 13.85 -11.34 1.88
C ILE A 168 14.03 -11.67 0.39
N ARG A 169 14.83 -10.90 -0.30
CA ARG A 169 15.73 -11.45 -1.30
C ARG A 169 17.13 -11.42 -0.69
N GLU A 170 17.93 -12.45 -0.91
CA GLU A 170 19.27 -12.61 -0.32
C GLU A 170 20.23 -11.45 -0.60
N VAL A 171 19.89 -10.55 -1.51
CA VAL A 171 20.71 -9.41 -1.94
C VAL A 171 20.34 -8.11 -1.18
N VAL A 172 19.12 -7.98 -0.62
CA VAL A 172 18.66 -6.73 -0.01
C VAL A 172 17.97 -7.00 1.33
N LYS A 173 18.73 -7.28 2.35
CA LYS A 173 18.23 -7.46 3.72
C LYS A 173 17.91 -6.11 4.36
N GLY A 174 16.65 -5.88 4.71
CA GLY A 174 16.33 -4.85 5.70
C GLY A 174 15.38 -3.72 5.29
N PHE A 175 14.73 -3.78 4.14
CA PHE A 175 13.81 -2.72 3.73
C PHE A 175 12.43 -2.90 4.36
N GLN A 176 11.97 -1.88 5.05
CA GLN A 176 10.59 -1.77 5.54
C GLN A 176 9.80 -0.85 4.59
N GLY A 177 8.81 -1.40 3.92
CA GLY A 177 7.90 -0.61 3.09
C GLY A 177 7.00 0.29 3.95
N ARG A 178 6.82 1.52 3.51
CA ARG A 178 5.82 2.45 4.07
C ARG A 178 4.88 2.86 2.95
N ASN A 179 3.60 2.90 3.25
CA ASN A 179 2.59 3.26 2.26
C ASN A 179 1.52 4.14 2.90
N ILE A 180 1.25 5.28 2.27
CA ILE A 180 0.13 6.15 2.59
C ILE A 180 -0.89 5.98 1.47
N SER A 181 -2.16 5.86 1.80
CA SER A 181 -3.20 5.74 0.78
C SER A 181 -4.45 6.55 1.11
N LEU A 182 -5.10 7.01 0.06
CA LEU A 182 -6.42 7.64 0.09
C LEU A 182 -7.35 6.86 -0.82
N ALA A 183 -8.52 6.50 -0.33
CA ALA A 183 -9.49 5.74 -1.09
C ALA A 183 -10.91 6.25 -0.88
N VAL A 184 -11.73 6.05 -1.88
CA VAL A 184 -13.18 6.22 -1.83
C VAL A 184 -13.83 4.89 -2.17
N GLY A 185 -14.93 4.58 -1.51
CA GLY A 185 -15.67 3.35 -1.75
C GLY A 185 -17.16 3.51 -1.53
N TYR A 186 -17.85 2.44 -1.88
CA TYR A 186 -19.28 2.31 -1.67
C TYR A 186 -19.60 0.94 -1.10
N ARG A 187 -20.49 0.88 -0.12
CA ARG A 187 -20.96 -0.38 0.47
C ARG A 187 -22.48 -0.46 0.53
N VAL A 188 -22.98 -1.67 0.42
CA VAL A 188 -24.40 -2.03 0.52
C VAL A 188 -24.58 -2.92 1.73
N TYR A 189 -25.54 -2.60 2.56
CA TYR A 189 -25.95 -3.43 3.70
C TYR A 189 -26.84 -4.59 3.21
N LEU A 190 -26.65 -5.78 3.77
CA LEU A 190 -27.36 -7.00 3.42
C LEU A 190 -28.49 -7.28 4.40
#